data_c2453a15a2b50e8c0b2d9f6add086b97
#
_entry.id   c2453a15a2b50e8c0b2d9f6add086b97
#
_cell.length_a   1.000
_cell.length_b   1.000
_cell.length_c   1.000
_cell.angle_alpha   90.00
_cell.angle_beta   90.00
_cell.angle_gamma   90.00
#
_symmetry.space_group_name_H-M   'P 1'
#
loop_
_entity.id
_entity.type
_entity.pdbx_description
1 polymer ?
#
loop_
_entity_poly.entity_id
_entity_poly.type
_entity_poly.pdbx_seq_one_letter_code
_entity_poly.pdbx_strand_id
1 'polypeptide(L)'
;MINKVVSGAEEAIKDISDGATIMLGGFGLCGIPENCIDALVKKNVKNLTCISNNAGVDDFGIGLMLKQRQVKKMISSYVGENAEFERQLLSGELEVDLIPQGTLATRCLAAGYGMPAIFTPAGVGTEVAEGKEIRNFDGKDYLLEYAFDADFAIVKAWKGDAAGNLVFRSTSRNFNPVMAMAGKITIAEVEELVAVGELDPDHIHTPGIYVHRIFQGKDYEKRIEQRTVRVKS
;
A
#
# COMPACT_ATOMS: atom_id res chain seq x y z
N MET A 1 13.05 -5.85 -25.76
CA MET A 1 13.05 -6.28 -24.37
C MET A 1 12.24 -5.27 -23.56
N ILE A 2 11.33 -5.71 -22.71
CA ILE A 2 10.50 -4.80 -21.88
C ILE A 2 11.43 -4.15 -20.85
N ASN A 3 11.40 -2.81 -20.77
CA ASN A 3 12.14 -2.06 -19.75
C ASN A 3 11.21 -1.06 -19.08
N LYS A 4 10.99 -1.21 -17.78
CA LYS A 4 10.12 -0.39 -16.94
C LYS A 4 10.91 0.48 -15.95
N VAL A 5 12.22 0.48 -16.08
CA VAL A 5 13.12 1.23 -15.19
C VAL A 5 12.94 2.72 -15.41
N VAL A 6 12.77 3.44 -14.31
CA VAL A 6 12.77 4.90 -14.26
C VAL A 6 13.95 5.39 -13.41
N SER A 7 14.31 6.66 -13.52
CA SER A 7 15.52 7.22 -12.90
C SER A 7 15.48 7.31 -11.37
N GLY A 8 14.27 7.26 -10.78
CA GLY A 8 14.10 7.34 -9.34
C GLY A 8 12.67 7.67 -8.94
N ALA A 9 12.49 7.92 -7.64
CA ALA A 9 11.17 8.15 -7.05
C ALA A 9 10.42 9.34 -7.67
N GLU A 10 11.11 10.45 -7.92
CA GLU A 10 10.49 11.66 -8.47
C GLU A 10 9.91 11.42 -9.87
N GLU A 11 10.64 10.69 -10.73
CA GLU A 11 10.14 10.30 -12.04
C GLU A 11 9.01 9.29 -11.92
N ALA A 12 9.14 8.34 -10.99
CA ALA A 12 8.15 7.29 -10.79
C ALA A 12 6.76 7.86 -10.42
N ILE A 13 6.71 8.92 -9.62
CA ILE A 13 5.46 9.55 -9.12
C ILE A 13 5.05 10.80 -9.92
N LYS A 14 5.68 11.10 -11.04
CA LYS A 14 5.54 12.41 -11.74
C LYS A 14 4.11 12.79 -12.11
N ASP A 15 3.26 11.83 -12.39
CA ASP A 15 1.87 12.01 -12.80
C ASP A 15 0.84 11.86 -11.66
N ILE A 16 1.27 11.58 -10.43
CA ILE A 16 0.40 11.64 -9.27
C ILE A 16 0.00 13.10 -9.02
N SER A 17 -1.29 13.38 -9.06
CA SER A 17 -1.85 14.73 -8.91
C SER A 17 -2.74 14.82 -7.68
N ASP A 18 -3.19 16.03 -7.36
CA ASP A 18 -4.17 16.26 -6.31
C ASP A 18 -5.43 15.42 -6.51
N GLY A 19 -5.95 14.87 -5.42
CA GLY A 19 -7.14 14.04 -5.40
C GLY A 19 -6.92 12.58 -5.79
N ALA A 20 -5.71 12.15 -6.15
CA ALA A 20 -5.42 10.77 -6.52
C ALA A 20 -5.70 9.79 -5.38
N THR A 21 -6.17 8.59 -5.73
CA THR A 21 -6.27 7.44 -4.83
C THR A 21 -5.03 6.58 -4.94
N ILE A 22 -4.29 6.42 -3.83
CA ILE A 22 -2.99 5.75 -3.80
C ILE A 22 -3.01 4.62 -2.79
N MET A 23 -2.63 3.41 -3.23
CA MET A 23 -2.28 2.32 -2.32
C MET A 23 -0.81 2.41 -1.93
N LEU A 24 -0.53 2.28 -0.65
CA LEU A 24 0.83 2.29 -0.09
C LEU A 24 1.08 0.97 0.63
N GLY A 25 1.99 0.16 0.07
CA GLY A 25 2.38 -1.13 0.63
C GLY A 25 3.05 -1.01 1.98
N GLY A 26 3.19 -2.14 2.67
CA GLY A 26 3.78 -2.20 3.99
C GLY A 26 2.80 -2.71 5.06
N PHE A 27 3.36 -2.99 6.24
CA PHE A 27 2.63 -3.35 7.46
C PHE A 27 3.36 -2.71 8.62
N GLY A 28 2.68 -1.84 9.37
CA GLY A 28 3.39 -0.95 10.26
C GLY A 28 4.41 -0.12 9.47
N LEU A 29 5.63 -0.10 9.92
CA LEU A 29 6.73 0.53 9.19
C LEU A 29 7.52 -0.47 8.33
N CYS A 30 7.18 -1.78 8.40
CA CYS A 30 7.91 -2.82 7.70
C CYS A 30 7.51 -2.88 6.21
N GLY A 31 8.48 -2.72 5.32
CA GLY A 31 8.27 -2.85 3.87
C GLY A 31 7.51 -1.69 3.23
N ILE A 32 7.53 -0.50 3.86
CA ILE A 32 6.96 0.71 3.27
C ILE A 32 7.87 1.28 2.17
N PRO A 33 7.30 1.96 1.15
CA PRO A 33 8.06 2.57 0.06
C PRO A 33 8.61 3.94 0.50
N GLU A 34 9.71 3.95 1.26
CA GLU A 34 10.29 5.14 1.90
C GLU A 34 10.63 6.24 0.90
N ASN A 35 11.30 5.86 -0.21
CA ASN A 35 11.75 6.85 -1.20
C ASN A 35 10.57 7.48 -1.95
N CYS A 36 9.53 6.72 -2.27
CA CYS A 36 8.32 7.26 -2.89
C CYS A 36 7.54 8.14 -1.92
N ILE A 37 7.45 7.79 -0.64
CA ILE A 37 6.81 8.62 0.39
C ILE A 37 7.53 9.97 0.50
N ASP A 38 8.85 9.97 0.59
CA ASP A 38 9.66 11.19 0.64
C ASP A 38 9.47 12.06 -0.61
N ALA A 39 9.42 11.43 -1.79
CA ALA A 39 9.17 12.13 -3.03
C ALA A 39 7.75 12.74 -3.08
N LEU A 40 6.73 12.04 -2.56
CA LEU A 40 5.36 12.57 -2.44
C LEU A 40 5.30 13.75 -1.46
N VAL A 41 6.01 13.66 -0.33
CA VAL A 41 6.13 14.78 0.64
C VAL A 41 6.72 16.02 -0.04
N LYS A 42 7.80 15.88 -0.79
CA LYS A 42 8.44 16.96 -1.54
C LYS A 42 7.54 17.52 -2.65
N LYS A 43 6.85 16.66 -3.38
CA LYS A 43 5.93 17.05 -4.46
C LYS A 43 4.74 17.83 -3.93
N ASN A 44 4.35 17.60 -2.68
CA ASN A 44 3.32 18.32 -1.94
C ASN A 44 1.93 18.30 -2.59
N VAL A 45 1.58 17.23 -3.29
CA VAL A 45 0.22 16.99 -3.80
C VAL A 45 -0.78 16.88 -2.64
N LYS A 46 -2.02 17.29 -2.86
CA LYS A 46 -3.05 17.42 -1.82
C LYS A 46 -4.28 16.57 -2.09
N ASN A 47 -5.13 16.50 -1.08
CA ASN A 47 -6.43 15.81 -1.17
C ASN A 47 -6.35 14.33 -1.55
N LEU A 48 -5.24 13.68 -1.20
CA LEU A 48 -5.03 12.27 -1.51
C LEU A 48 -5.99 11.37 -0.72
N THR A 49 -6.47 10.31 -1.35
CA THR A 49 -7.04 9.14 -0.66
C THR A 49 -5.95 8.08 -0.56
N CYS A 50 -5.53 7.76 0.67
CA CYS A 50 -4.51 6.75 0.92
C CYS A 50 -5.14 5.45 1.41
N ILE A 51 -4.83 4.33 0.75
CA ILE A 51 -5.23 2.98 1.14
C ILE A 51 -3.97 2.28 1.62
N SER A 52 -3.91 1.94 2.91
CA SER A 52 -2.78 1.23 3.50
C SER A 52 -3.20 0.49 4.76
N ASN A 53 -2.42 -0.51 5.18
CA ASN A 53 -2.72 -1.24 6.40
C ASN A 53 -2.76 -0.33 7.64
N ASN A 54 -1.88 0.68 7.69
CA ASN A 54 -1.79 1.65 8.77
C ASN A 54 -1.41 3.06 8.26
N ALA A 55 -1.27 4.01 9.19
CA ALA A 55 -1.00 5.42 8.89
C ALA A 55 0.46 5.84 9.19
N GLY A 56 1.39 4.89 9.37
CA GLY A 56 2.76 5.21 9.82
C GLY A 56 2.79 5.72 11.26
N VAL A 57 3.87 6.41 11.60
CA VAL A 57 4.06 7.12 12.87
C VAL A 57 4.29 8.60 12.59
N ASP A 58 4.26 9.48 13.61
CA ASP A 58 4.31 10.94 13.43
C ASP A 58 5.50 11.45 12.59
N ASP A 59 6.64 10.78 12.66
CA ASP A 59 7.90 11.22 12.03
C ASP A 59 8.39 10.25 10.94
N PHE A 60 7.56 9.28 10.48
CA PHE A 60 7.97 8.32 9.47
C PHE A 60 6.81 7.67 8.72
N GLY A 61 7.06 7.30 7.46
CA GLY A 61 6.06 6.69 6.59
C GLY A 61 4.93 7.67 6.25
N ILE A 62 3.69 7.20 6.16
CA ILE A 62 2.52 8.02 5.81
C ILE A 62 2.31 9.18 6.80
N GLY A 63 2.80 9.06 8.04
CA GLY A 63 2.74 10.15 9.01
C GLY A 63 3.35 11.45 8.51
N LEU A 64 4.41 11.40 7.70
CA LEU A 64 5.01 12.57 7.06
C LEU A 64 4.02 13.28 6.11
N MET A 65 3.24 12.51 5.35
CA MET A 65 2.21 13.04 4.44
C MET A 65 1.03 13.64 5.22
N LEU A 66 0.62 13.02 6.33
CA LEU A 66 -0.40 13.54 7.23
C LEU A 66 0.04 14.89 7.84
N LYS A 67 1.27 14.97 8.32
CA LYS A 67 1.85 16.20 8.85
C LYS A 67 1.82 17.36 7.85
N GLN A 68 1.98 17.06 6.56
CA GLN A 68 1.92 18.04 5.47
C GLN A 68 0.49 18.31 4.95
N ARG A 69 -0.55 17.73 5.57
CA ARG A 69 -1.95 17.88 5.11
C ARG A 69 -2.13 17.47 3.63
N GLN A 70 -1.47 16.39 3.22
CA GLN A 70 -1.57 15.85 1.88
C GLN A 70 -2.73 14.85 1.75
N VAL A 71 -3.05 14.18 2.85
CA VAL A 71 -4.08 13.13 2.90
C VAL A 71 -5.40 13.74 3.35
N LYS A 72 -6.42 13.62 2.50
CA LYS A 72 -7.81 13.98 2.81
C LYS A 72 -8.57 12.80 3.42
N LYS A 73 -8.30 11.58 2.90
CA LYS A 73 -8.98 10.36 3.34
C LYS A 73 -7.99 9.23 3.53
N MET A 74 -8.14 8.52 4.64
CA MET A 74 -7.40 7.30 4.93
C MET A 74 -8.34 6.09 4.96
N ILE A 75 -8.02 5.03 4.22
CA ILE A 75 -8.69 3.73 4.29
C ILE A 75 -7.68 2.75 4.86
N SER A 76 -7.95 2.25 6.06
CA SER A 76 -6.96 1.50 6.83
C SER A 76 -7.61 0.43 7.71
N SER A 77 -6.80 -0.50 8.19
CA SER A 77 -7.25 -1.49 9.17
C SER A 77 -6.71 -1.26 10.59
N TYR A 78 -5.73 -0.37 10.73
CA TYR A 78 -5.12 0.01 12.00
C TYR A 78 -4.55 1.43 11.91
N VAL A 79 -4.77 2.24 12.92
CA VAL A 79 -4.40 3.66 12.93
C VAL A 79 -3.75 4.12 14.24
N GLY A 80 -3.30 3.20 15.08
CA GLY A 80 -2.58 3.51 16.32
C GLY A 80 -1.17 4.08 16.08
N GLU A 81 -0.54 4.61 17.14
CA GLU A 81 0.86 5.07 17.18
C GLU A 81 1.18 6.31 16.33
N ASN A 82 0.15 7.10 15.94
CA ASN A 82 0.32 8.34 15.19
C ASN A 82 -0.58 9.42 15.80
N ALA A 83 0.00 10.30 16.61
CA ALA A 83 -0.72 11.36 17.32
C ALA A 83 -1.30 12.41 16.36
N GLU A 84 -0.61 12.72 15.28
CA GLU A 84 -1.10 13.64 14.26
C GLU A 84 -2.31 13.08 13.50
N PHE A 85 -2.32 11.77 13.23
CA PHE A 85 -3.50 11.09 12.67
C PHE A 85 -4.71 11.24 13.61
N GLU A 86 -4.53 10.92 14.89
CA GLU A 86 -5.59 11.01 15.90
C GLU A 86 -6.13 12.45 15.99
N ARG A 87 -5.25 13.42 16.04
CA ARG A 87 -5.61 14.84 16.08
C ARG A 87 -6.47 15.24 14.87
N GLN A 88 -6.06 14.86 13.65
CA GLN A 88 -6.78 15.21 12.42
C GLN A 88 -8.13 14.52 12.33
N LEU A 89 -8.22 13.27 12.77
CA LEU A 89 -9.48 12.54 12.84
C LEU A 89 -10.46 13.23 13.80
N LEU A 90 -10.02 13.52 15.02
CA LEU A 90 -10.87 14.14 16.05
C LEU A 90 -11.31 15.56 15.69
N SER A 91 -10.50 16.30 14.95
CA SER A 91 -10.84 17.65 14.45
C SER A 91 -11.71 17.64 13.19
N GLY A 92 -11.93 16.49 12.56
CA GLY A 92 -12.65 16.37 11.29
C GLY A 92 -11.85 16.82 10.05
N GLU A 93 -10.54 17.07 10.20
CA GLU A 93 -9.65 17.39 9.08
C GLU A 93 -9.37 16.19 8.18
N LEU A 94 -9.43 14.96 8.73
CA LEU A 94 -9.13 13.71 8.04
C LEU A 94 -10.37 12.80 8.03
N GLU A 95 -10.80 12.40 6.86
CA GLU A 95 -11.80 11.34 6.70
C GLU A 95 -11.14 9.96 6.90
N VAL A 96 -11.79 9.06 7.63
CA VAL A 96 -11.22 7.73 7.90
C VAL A 96 -12.26 6.63 7.72
N ASP A 97 -11.95 5.65 6.88
CA ASP A 97 -12.66 4.38 6.79
C ASP A 97 -11.82 3.29 7.45
N LEU A 98 -12.23 2.83 8.62
CA LEU A 98 -11.63 1.66 9.25
C LEU A 98 -12.36 0.40 8.77
N ILE A 99 -11.60 -0.51 8.18
CA ILE A 99 -12.11 -1.77 7.65
C ILE A 99 -11.33 -2.96 8.22
N PRO A 100 -11.97 -4.14 8.37
CA PRO A 100 -11.26 -5.32 8.85
C PRO A 100 -10.05 -5.64 7.95
N GLN A 101 -8.92 -6.01 8.56
CA GLN A 101 -7.65 -6.22 7.83
C GLN A 101 -7.77 -7.28 6.73
N GLY A 102 -8.48 -8.37 6.97
CA GLY A 102 -8.74 -9.39 5.95
C GLY A 102 -9.56 -8.83 4.79
N THR A 103 -10.53 -7.93 5.07
CA THR A 103 -11.32 -7.24 4.05
C THR A 103 -10.44 -6.30 3.22
N LEU A 104 -9.52 -5.54 3.85
CA LEU A 104 -8.54 -4.72 3.14
C LEU A 104 -7.75 -5.57 2.12
N ALA A 105 -7.18 -6.68 2.59
CA ALA A 105 -6.37 -7.56 1.74
C ALA A 105 -7.18 -8.18 0.59
N THR A 106 -8.40 -8.68 0.87
CA THR A 106 -9.23 -9.32 -0.15
C THR A 106 -9.82 -8.32 -1.15
N ARG A 107 -10.11 -7.09 -0.75
CA ARG A 107 -10.52 -6.02 -1.69
C ARG A 107 -9.39 -5.63 -2.65
N CYS A 108 -8.11 -5.61 -2.19
CA CYS A 108 -6.95 -5.46 -3.06
C CYS A 108 -6.83 -6.66 -4.03
N LEU A 109 -6.97 -7.88 -3.52
CA LEU A 109 -6.90 -9.10 -4.33
C LEU A 109 -8.00 -9.11 -5.39
N ALA A 110 -9.24 -8.77 -5.02
CA ALA A 110 -10.36 -8.68 -5.92
C ALA A 110 -10.09 -7.70 -7.07
N ALA A 111 -9.57 -6.51 -6.77
CA ALA A 111 -9.17 -5.53 -7.78
C ALA A 111 -8.12 -6.09 -8.74
N GLY A 112 -7.08 -6.73 -8.21
CA GLY A 112 -6.00 -7.33 -9.01
C GLY A 112 -6.45 -8.46 -9.93
N TYR A 113 -7.51 -9.17 -9.58
CA TYR A 113 -8.09 -10.27 -10.38
C TYR A 113 -9.30 -9.85 -11.21
N GLY A 114 -9.65 -8.55 -11.22
CA GLY A 114 -10.79 -8.04 -11.98
C GLY A 114 -12.16 -8.46 -11.43
N MET A 115 -12.22 -8.88 -10.16
CA MET A 115 -13.48 -9.13 -9.48
C MET A 115 -14.06 -7.82 -8.95
N PRO A 116 -15.34 -7.47 -9.26
CA PRO A 116 -15.89 -6.19 -8.86
C PRO A 116 -16.21 -6.10 -7.36
N ALA A 117 -16.45 -7.23 -6.70
CA ALA A 117 -16.83 -7.31 -5.30
C ALA A 117 -16.57 -8.71 -4.73
N ILE A 118 -16.61 -8.79 -3.41
CA ILE A 118 -16.51 -10.04 -2.63
C ILE A 118 -17.58 -10.08 -1.55
N PHE A 119 -17.89 -11.26 -1.05
CA PHE A 119 -18.66 -11.45 0.18
C PHE A 119 -17.71 -11.90 1.30
N THR A 120 -17.78 -11.24 2.47
CA THR A 120 -16.96 -11.55 3.64
C THR A 120 -17.81 -11.61 4.91
N PRO A 121 -17.55 -12.54 5.84
CA PRO A 121 -18.24 -12.57 7.12
C PRO A 121 -17.70 -11.52 8.11
N ALA A 122 -16.54 -10.91 7.81
CA ALA A 122 -15.92 -9.93 8.69
C ALA A 122 -16.74 -8.65 8.76
N GLY A 123 -17.10 -8.22 9.97
CA GLY A 123 -17.90 -7.02 10.19
C GLY A 123 -19.41 -7.21 10.24
N VAL A 124 -19.93 -8.42 9.98
CA VAL A 124 -21.36 -8.71 10.15
C VAL A 124 -21.79 -8.42 11.60
N GLY A 125 -22.89 -7.66 11.79
CA GLY A 125 -23.40 -7.28 13.11
C GLY A 125 -22.62 -6.15 13.80
N THR A 126 -21.75 -5.46 13.10
CA THR A 126 -21.02 -4.27 13.58
C THR A 126 -21.33 -3.05 12.74
N GLU A 127 -20.86 -1.87 13.14
CA GLU A 127 -20.96 -0.61 12.37
C GLU A 127 -20.40 -0.74 10.95
N VAL A 128 -19.44 -1.65 10.72
CA VAL A 128 -18.90 -1.94 9.38
C VAL A 128 -19.98 -2.42 8.41
N ALA A 129 -21.06 -3.01 8.91
CA ALA A 129 -22.15 -3.54 8.09
C ALA A 129 -23.19 -2.46 7.68
N GLU A 130 -23.15 -1.27 8.28
CA GLU A 130 -24.16 -0.25 8.03
C GLU A 130 -24.17 0.19 6.57
N GLY A 131 -25.36 0.16 5.96
CA GLY A 131 -25.58 0.53 4.56
C GLY A 131 -25.06 -0.47 3.52
N LYS A 132 -24.51 -1.63 3.92
CA LYS A 132 -24.00 -2.65 3.01
C LYS A 132 -25.01 -3.77 2.79
N GLU A 133 -24.99 -4.37 1.60
CA GLU A 133 -25.75 -5.59 1.29
C GLU A 133 -25.26 -6.75 2.17
N ILE A 134 -26.21 -7.43 2.81
CA ILE A 134 -25.98 -8.67 3.54
C ILE A 134 -26.62 -9.80 2.76
N ARG A 135 -25.89 -10.89 2.54
CA ARG A 135 -26.40 -12.11 1.91
C ARG A 135 -26.10 -13.33 2.76
N ASN A 136 -27.13 -14.18 2.91
CA ASN A 136 -26.98 -15.44 3.61
C ASN A 136 -26.51 -16.53 2.65
N PHE A 137 -25.46 -17.25 3.01
CA PHE A 137 -24.98 -18.46 2.34
C PHE A 137 -24.94 -19.58 3.37
N ASP A 138 -25.77 -20.60 3.15
CA ASP A 138 -25.82 -21.81 4.01
C ASP A 138 -25.97 -21.49 5.52
N GLY A 139 -26.84 -20.54 5.84
CA GLY A 139 -27.11 -20.15 7.24
C GLY A 139 -26.13 -19.18 7.85
N LYS A 140 -25.14 -18.70 7.11
CA LYS A 140 -24.17 -17.70 7.56
C LYS A 140 -24.27 -16.42 6.75
N ASP A 141 -24.28 -15.28 7.44
CA ASP A 141 -24.38 -13.96 6.83
C ASP A 141 -22.99 -13.43 6.41
N TYR A 142 -22.99 -12.74 5.27
CA TYR A 142 -21.83 -12.13 4.66
C TYR A 142 -22.16 -10.72 4.18
N LEU A 143 -21.19 -9.79 4.26
CA LEU A 143 -21.26 -8.45 3.73
C LEU A 143 -20.71 -8.42 2.30
N LEU A 144 -21.37 -7.67 1.44
CA LEU A 144 -20.83 -7.28 0.14
C LEU A 144 -19.78 -6.17 0.32
N GLU A 145 -18.57 -6.41 -0.17
CA GLU A 145 -17.49 -5.43 -0.20
C GLU A 145 -16.99 -5.25 -1.63
N TYR A 146 -16.99 -4.02 -2.13
CA TYR A 146 -16.50 -3.71 -3.46
C TYR A 146 -14.97 -3.75 -3.50
N ALA A 147 -14.42 -4.22 -4.64
CA ALA A 147 -12.99 -4.12 -4.92
C ALA A 147 -12.53 -2.64 -4.86
N PHE A 148 -11.26 -2.42 -4.56
CA PHE A 148 -10.71 -1.07 -4.63
C PHE A 148 -10.53 -0.62 -6.08
N ASP A 149 -10.71 0.68 -6.31
CA ASP A 149 -10.34 1.37 -7.55
C ASP A 149 -9.29 2.44 -7.20
N ALA A 150 -8.02 2.10 -7.34
CA ALA A 150 -6.91 2.98 -7.02
C ALA A 150 -6.16 3.41 -8.29
N ASP A 151 -5.87 4.70 -8.38
CA ASP A 151 -5.12 5.23 -9.52
C ASP A 151 -3.68 4.74 -9.51
N PHE A 152 -3.08 4.65 -8.31
CA PHE A 152 -1.72 4.20 -8.12
C PHE A 152 -1.59 3.18 -7.00
N ALA A 153 -0.67 2.22 -7.19
CA ALA A 153 -0.14 1.40 -6.12
C ALA A 153 1.37 1.61 -6.03
N ILE A 154 1.87 1.90 -4.84
CA ILE A 154 3.28 2.12 -4.58
C ILE A 154 3.73 1.06 -3.59
N VAL A 155 4.66 0.20 -4.02
CA VAL A 155 5.11 -0.95 -3.24
C VAL A 155 6.63 -0.96 -3.11
N LYS A 156 7.11 -1.61 -2.05
CA LYS A 156 8.53 -1.84 -1.85
C LYS A 156 8.84 -3.34 -1.91
N ALA A 157 9.84 -3.72 -2.72
CA ALA A 157 10.36 -5.06 -2.77
C ALA A 157 11.84 -5.13 -2.37
N TRP A 158 12.34 -6.35 -2.10
CA TRP A 158 13.76 -6.58 -1.88
C TRP A 158 14.51 -6.52 -3.20
N LYS A 159 14.11 -7.33 -4.17
CA LYS A 159 14.71 -7.36 -5.51
C LYS A 159 13.64 -7.18 -6.57
N GLY A 160 14.04 -6.62 -7.69
CA GLY A 160 13.24 -6.59 -8.89
C GLY A 160 14.11 -6.49 -10.13
N ASP A 161 13.54 -6.86 -11.28
CA ASP A 161 14.22 -6.76 -12.57
C ASP A 161 13.60 -5.68 -13.47
N ALA A 162 14.27 -5.37 -14.56
CA ALA A 162 13.80 -4.35 -15.50
C ALA A 162 12.45 -4.68 -16.18
N ALA A 163 12.00 -5.94 -16.14
CA ALA A 163 10.68 -6.33 -16.60
C ALA A 163 9.58 -6.14 -15.54
N GLY A 164 9.98 -5.79 -14.30
CA GLY A 164 9.08 -5.51 -13.19
C GLY A 164 8.74 -6.73 -12.32
N ASN A 165 9.42 -7.85 -12.48
CA ASN A 165 9.27 -8.99 -11.57
C ASN A 165 9.81 -8.63 -10.18
N LEU A 166 9.08 -9.01 -9.12
CA LEU A 166 9.44 -8.64 -7.75
C LEU A 166 9.62 -9.84 -6.84
N VAL A 167 10.64 -9.77 -5.98
CA VAL A 167 10.87 -10.68 -4.87
C VAL A 167 10.89 -9.89 -3.57
N PHE A 168 10.07 -10.30 -2.61
CA PHE A 168 9.99 -9.70 -1.28
C PHE A 168 10.80 -10.55 -0.28
N ARG A 169 11.22 -9.93 0.83
CA ARG A 169 12.03 -10.60 1.84
C ARG A 169 11.31 -10.59 3.18
N SER A 170 11.15 -11.79 3.77
CA SER A 170 10.57 -11.98 5.11
C SER A 170 9.25 -11.21 5.28
N THR A 171 9.04 -10.56 6.41
CA THR A 171 7.81 -9.82 6.76
C THR A 171 7.54 -8.59 5.88
N SER A 172 8.54 -8.08 5.15
CA SER A 172 8.33 -6.99 4.18
C SER A 172 7.46 -7.40 2.98
N ARG A 173 7.16 -8.69 2.81
CA ARG A 173 6.21 -9.15 1.79
C ARG A 173 4.82 -8.62 2.06
N ASN A 174 4.30 -8.80 3.27
CA ASN A 174 3.02 -8.32 3.81
C ASN A 174 1.95 -7.92 2.77
N PHE A 175 1.48 -6.65 2.75
CA PHE A 175 0.47 -6.15 1.79
C PHE A 175 1.04 -5.83 0.41
N ASN A 176 2.36 -5.76 0.24
CA ASN A 176 2.98 -5.34 -1.01
C ASN A 176 2.51 -6.12 -2.25
N PRO A 177 2.46 -7.49 -2.25
CA PRO A 177 2.03 -8.23 -3.43
C PRO A 177 0.59 -7.94 -3.86
N VAL A 178 -0.35 -7.92 -2.90
CA VAL A 178 -1.77 -7.72 -3.23
C VAL A 178 -2.06 -6.29 -3.66
N MET A 179 -1.36 -5.30 -3.10
CA MET A 179 -1.48 -3.91 -3.51
C MET A 179 -0.84 -3.66 -4.88
N ALA A 180 0.29 -4.32 -5.19
CA ALA A 180 0.92 -4.22 -6.50
C ALA A 180 -0.02 -4.62 -7.65
N MET A 181 -0.98 -5.49 -7.40
CA MET A 181 -1.94 -5.98 -8.39
C MET A 181 -3.16 -5.05 -8.55
N ALA A 182 -3.40 -4.16 -7.60
CA ALA A 182 -4.67 -3.47 -7.42
C ALA A 182 -4.68 -2.02 -7.95
N GLY A 183 -3.53 -1.44 -8.28
CA GLY A 183 -3.45 -0.09 -8.84
C GLY A 183 -3.53 -0.07 -10.35
N LYS A 184 -4.15 0.97 -10.94
CA LYS A 184 -4.12 1.21 -12.39
C LYS A 184 -2.68 1.40 -12.88
N ILE A 185 -1.86 2.10 -12.09
CA ILE A 185 -0.42 2.26 -12.30
C ILE A 185 0.31 1.79 -11.05
N THR A 186 1.14 0.77 -11.19
CA THR A 186 1.94 0.23 -10.08
C THR A 186 3.39 0.66 -10.20
N ILE A 187 3.89 1.28 -9.13
CA ILE A 187 5.26 1.75 -8.96
C ILE A 187 5.92 0.84 -7.92
N ALA A 188 7.06 0.26 -8.29
CA ALA A 188 7.85 -0.54 -7.38
C ALA A 188 9.21 0.13 -7.10
N GLU A 189 9.49 0.42 -5.82
CA GLU A 189 10.85 0.69 -5.38
C GLU A 189 11.49 -0.59 -4.86
N VAL A 190 12.73 -0.83 -5.22
CA VAL A 190 13.44 -2.05 -4.85
C VAL A 190 14.79 -1.72 -4.19
N GLU A 191 15.21 -2.57 -3.25
CA GLU A 191 16.54 -2.41 -2.64
C GLU A 191 17.65 -2.77 -3.64
N GLU A 192 17.38 -3.73 -4.54
CA GLU A 192 18.32 -4.22 -5.52
C GLU A 192 17.61 -4.41 -6.87
N LEU A 193 18.04 -3.66 -7.88
CA LEU A 193 17.61 -3.82 -9.25
C LEU A 193 18.58 -4.73 -9.98
N VAL A 194 18.09 -5.87 -10.46
CA VAL A 194 18.89 -6.89 -11.12
C VAL A 194 18.58 -6.98 -12.62
N ALA A 195 19.44 -7.64 -13.39
CA ALA A 195 19.18 -7.87 -14.79
C ALA A 195 18.03 -8.88 -15.00
N VAL A 196 17.33 -8.76 -16.13
CA VAL A 196 16.28 -9.75 -16.51
C VAL A 196 16.93 -11.12 -16.69
N GLY A 197 16.39 -12.11 -15.98
CA GLY A 197 16.90 -13.49 -15.96
C GLY A 197 17.80 -13.82 -14.76
N GLU A 198 18.13 -12.85 -13.91
CA GLU A 198 18.87 -13.10 -12.65
C GLU A 198 17.97 -13.53 -11.48
N LEU A 199 16.67 -13.20 -11.53
CA LEU A 199 15.72 -13.70 -10.56
C LEU A 199 15.35 -15.15 -10.90
N ASP A 200 15.35 -16.01 -9.89
CA ASP A 200 14.84 -17.37 -10.02
C ASP A 200 13.34 -17.31 -10.37
N PRO A 201 12.91 -17.84 -11.52
CA PRO A 201 11.53 -17.77 -11.97
C PRO A 201 10.55 -18.45 -11.02
N ASP A 202 10.97 -19.48 -10.28
CA ASP A 202 10.14 -20.20 -9.31
C ASP A 202 9.94 -19.41 -8.01
N HIS A 203 10.75 -18.36 -7.79
CA HIS A 203 10.70 -17.53 -6.59
C HIS A 203 10.20 -16.10 -6.85
N ILE A 204 9.62 -15.81 -8.01
CA ILE A 204 8.97 -14.52 -8.28
C ILE A 204 7.66 -14.44 -7.49
N HIS A 205 7.56 -13.46 -6.61
CA HIS A 205 6.38 -13.26 -5.77
C HIS A 205 5.29 -12.41 -6.43
N THR A 206 5.69 -11.42 -7.23
CA THR A 206 4.79 -10.60 -8.06
C THR A 206 5.31 -10.57 -9.48
N PRO A 207 4.56 -11.13 -10.44
CA PRO A 207 4.91 -11.08 -11.85
C PRO A 207 4.98 -9.65 -12.38
N GLY A 208 5.92 -9.38 -13.26
CA GLY A 208 6.15 -8.06 -13.83
C GLY A 208 4.93 -7.46 -14.55
N ILE A 209 3.98 -8.27 -14.99
CA ILE A 209 2.76 -7.79 -15.65
C ILE A 209 1.99 -6.76 -14.82
N TYR A 210 2.09 -6.83 -13.49
CA TYR A 210 1.41 -5.90 -12.58
C TYR A 210 2.20 -4.61 -12.32
N VAL A 211 3.50 -4.57 -12.65
CA VAL A 211 4.37 -3.43 -12.37
C VAL A 211 4.54 -2.58 -13.63
N HIS A 212 4.32 -1.28 -13.52
CA HIS A 212 4.41 -0.33 -14.61
C HIS A 212 5.72 0.46 -14.60
N ARG A 213 6.25 0.76 -13.40
CA ARG A 213 7.51 1.49 -13.18
C ARG A 213 8.28 0.84 -12.06
N ILE A 214 9.60 0.76 -12.22
CA ILE A 214 10.49 0.21 -11.21
C ILE A 214 11.76 1.06 -11.13
N PHE A 215 12.29 1.25 -9.92
CA PHE A 215 13.59 1.89 -9.71
C PHE A 215 14.28 1.32 -8.46
N GLN A 216 15.59 1.45 -8.42
CA GLN A 216 16.35 1.12 -7.22
C GLN A 216 16.33 2.30 -6.26
N GLY A 217 15.77 2.07 -5.09
CA GLY A 217 15.80 3.03 -3.98
C GLY A 217 17.13 2.98 -3.23
N LYS A 218 17.33 3.92 -2.32
CA LYS A 218 18.55 4.09 -1.54
C LYS A 218 18.26 4.64 -0.15
N ASP A 219 19.27 4.58 0.71
CA ASP A 219 19.26 5.21 2.03
C ASP A 219 18.06 4.82 2.92
N TYR A 220 17.65 3.54 2.86
CA TYR A 220 16.54 3.03 3.66
C TYR A 220 16.88 3.00 5.16
N GLU A 221 16.01 3.60 5.98
CA GLU A 221 16.12 3.51 7.44
C GLU A 221 15.58 2.18 7.98
N LYS A 222 14.55 1.63 7.34
CA LYS A 222 13.90 0.35 7.73
C LYS A 222 13.49 0.32 9.19
N ARG A 223 12.87 1.39 9.66
CA ARG A 223 12.33 1.45 11.02
C ARG A 223 11.26 0.37 11.23
N ILE A 224 11.12 -0.05 12.48
CA ILE A 224 9.97 -0.80 12.98
C ILE A 224 9.38 -0.03 14.17
N GLU A 225 8.08 -0.19 14.44
CA GLU A 225 7.35 0.63 15.42
C GLU A 225 8.04 0.66 16.79
N GLN A 226 8.44 -0.49 17.31
CA GLN A 226 9.05 -0.60 18.63
C GLN A 226 10.57 -0.42 18.62
N ARG A 227 11.17 -0.14 17.48
CA ARG A 227 12.62 0.04 17.29
C ARG A 227 13.47 -1.09 17.89
N THR A 228 12.91 -2.27 18.04
CA THR A 228 13.62 -3.46 18.54
C THR A 228 14.30 -4.15 17.36
N VAL A 229 15.52 -3.73 17.04
CA VAL A 229 16.37 -4.43 16.08
C VAL A 229 17.39 -5.29 16.82
N ARG A 230 17.51 -6.55 16.43
CA ARG A 230 18.64 -7.37 16.88
C ARG A 230 19.91 -6.80 16.28
N VAL A 231 20.89 -6.48 17.12
CA VAL A 231 22.24 -6.20 16.65
C VAL A 231 22.74 -7.46 15.93
N LYS A 232 23.16 -7.33 14.67
CA LYS A 232 23.77 -8.45 13.96
C LYS A 232 25.04 -8.85 14.71
N SER A 233 25.02 -10.06 15.26
CA SER A 233 26.20 -10.74 15.79
C SER A 233 27.19 -11.05 14.67
#